data_886d53d6c2467d7966af7136a301b71a
#
_entry.id   886d53d6c2467d7966af7136a301b71a
#
_cell.length_a   1.000
_cell.length_b   1.000
_cell.length_c   1.000
_cell.angle_alpha   90.00
_cell.angle_beta   90.00
_cell.angle_gamma   90.00
#
_symmetry.space_group_name_H-M   'P 1'
#
loop_
_entity.id
_entity.type
_entity.pdbx_description
1 polymer ?
#
loop_
_entity_poly.entity_id
_entity_poly.type
_entity_poly.pdbx_seq_one_letter_code
_entity_poly.pdbx_strand_id
1 'polypeptide(L)'
;IDGIAQNGMKFMQHYSGATVSAPSRCALLTGKHMGYAAIRGNDKVEGSDGLLYETPLPAEEKTVADVFKSRGYATGCIGKWGLGGPGTEGMPNKHAFDYFYGYLGQRFAHSYYPEFLHENDEKIMLNGKFYSHDLMLEKALNFIDKNKATPFFLYFSPTLPHADLDIMDKEMKKYEGEFCETPFGGRGYKEQRNPRAAYAAMVTYLDHSVGLIIDKLKEQGLYENTIIIFTSDNGVHAEGGHDPDYFDSNGPFRGHKRDLYEGGIRTPFVVQWPGVIPAGVITDHISAFWDFLPTISDLLQTKSPQGINGISYLPTLTGKGKQKKHDYIYYEFFEAGGKQSIMDLDGWKLVRLEVSTPAKTYEELYNIYRDPAETTNVIRQYPEIAKKLKEKIESQRTENSHFHF
;
A
#
# COMPACT_ATOMS: atom_id res chain seq x y z
N ILE A 1 14.09 2.90 8.87
CA ILE A 1 13.39 1.79 8.19
C ILE A 1 14.31 0.57 8.18
N ASP A 2 15.57 0.72 7.77
CA ASP A 2 16.55 -0.38 7.77
C ASP A 2 16.72 -1.03 9.15
N GLY A 3 16.62 -0.22 10.22
CA GLY A 3 16.65 -0.72 11.59
C GLY A 3 15.52 -1.71 11.91
N ILE A 4 14.33 -1.56 11.30
CA ILE A 4 13.23 -2.52 11.44
C ILE A 4 13.64 -3.87 10.82
N ALA A 5 14.24 -3.85 9.63
CA ALA A 5 14.71 -5.05 8.96
C ALA A 5 15.86 -5.73 9.72
N GLN A 6 16.81 -4.94 10.22
CA GLN A 6 17.97 -5.45 10.98
C GLN A 6 17.58 -6.09 12.31
N ASN A 7 16.54 -5.53 12.99
CA ASN A 7 16.04 -6.04 14.26
C ASN A 7 14.84 -6.96 14.11
N GLY A 8 14.51 -7.37 12.92
CA GLY A 8 13.35 -8.19 12.62
C GLY A 8 13.52 -9.00 11.34
N MET A 9 12.50 -9.01 10.49
CA MET A 9 12.42 -9.84 9.29
C MET A 9 12.16 -9.00 8.05
N LYS A 10 12.84 -9.32 6.95
CA LYS A 10 12.61 -8.77 5.61
C LYS A 10 12.02 -9.84 4.70
N PHE A 11 10.88 -9.52 4.07
CA PHE A 11 10.29 -10.36 3.03
C PHE A 11 10.80 -9.94 1.66
N MET A 12 11.34 -10.89 0.92
CA MET A 12 11.85 -10.64 -0.43
C MET A 12 10.76 -10.71 -1.49
N GLN A 13 9.65 -11.36 -1.21
CA GLN A 13 8.51 -11.55 -2.12
C GLN A 13 7.21 -11.13 -1.44
N HIS A 14 7.07 -9.82 -1.19
CA HIS A 14 5.82 -9.24 -0.69
C HIS A 14 5.17 -8.37 -1.76
N TYR A 15 3.86 -8.51 -1.90
CA TYR A 15 3.09 -7.88 -2.95
C TYR A 15 2.04 -6.93 -2.37
N SER A 16 1.94 -5.72 -2.93
CA SER A 16 0.87 -4.77 -2.61
C SER A 16 -0.51 -5.32 -3.01
N GLY A 17 -1.58 -4.69 -2.55
CA GLY A 17 -2.94 -5.12 -2.89
C GLY A 17 -3.33 -4.87 -4.35
N ALA A 18 -2.77 -3.81 -4.93
CA ALA A 18 -2.95 -3.40 -6.32
C ALA A 18 -1.79 -2.51 -6.74
N THR A 19 -1.75 -2.13 -8.01
CA THR A 19 -0.71 -1.22 -8.54
C THR A 19 -1.02 0.28 -8.34
N VAL A 20 -2.14 0.61 -7.66
CA VAL A 20 -2.53 1.98 -7.26
C VAL A 20 -3.20 1.96 -5.89
N SER A 21 -3.27 3.15 -5.25
CA SER A 21 -3.51 3.26 -3.81
C SER A 21 -4.89 2.78 -3.32
N ALA A 22 -6.01 3.26 -3.89
CA ALA A 22 -7.34 2.96 -3.33
C ALA A 22 -7.62 1.45 -3.30
N PRO A 23 -7.52 0.71 -4.41
CA PRO A 23 -7.75 -0.74 -4.40
C PRO A 23 -6.71 -1.49 -3.54
N SER A 24 -5.46 -1.04 -3.50
CA SER A 24 -4.44 -1.66 -2.65
C SER A 24 -4.78 -1.55 -1.17
N ARG A 25 -5.24 -0.39 -0.71
CA ARG A 25 -5.70 -0.17 0.67
C ARG A 25 -6.94 -0.99 0.98
N CYS A 26 -7.88 -1.11 0.03
CA CYS A 26 -9.03 -1.99 0.15
C CYS A 26 -8.57 -3.45 0.39
N ALA A 27 -7.64 -3.97 -0.40
CA ALA A 27 -7.13 -5.33 -0.25
C ALA A 27 -6.44 -5.56 1.11
N LEU A 28 -5.62 -4.59 1.57
CA LEU A 28 -4.95 -4.65 2.88
C LEU A 28 -5.96 -4.77 4.01
N LEU A 29 -6.99 -3.93 3.97
CA LEU A 29 -7.95 -3.82 5.07
C LEU A 29 -8.96 -4.95 5.07
N THR A 30 -9.37 -5.47 3.89
CA THR A 30 -10.47 -6.45 3.78
C THR A 30 -10.01 -7.90 3.61
N GLY A 31 -8.72 -8.15 3.35
CA GLY A 31 -8.20 -9.50 3.12
C GLY A 31 -8.63 -10.11 1.78
N LYS A 32 -9.04 -9.28 0.81
CA LYS A 32 -9.51 -9.71 -0.52
C LYS A 32 -8.59 -9.18 -1.62
N HIS A 33 -8.14 -10.04 -2.54
CA HIS A 33 -7.38 -9.59 -3.71
C HIS A 33 -8.29 -8.96 -4.78
N MET A 34 -7.71 -8.36 -5.82
CA MET A 34 -8.41 -7.55 -6.80
C MET A 34 -9.57 -8.26 -7.53
N GLY A 35 -9.53 -9.56 -7.66
CA GLY A 35 -10.64 -10.31 -8.26
C GLY A 35 -11.91 -10.39 -7.39
N TYR A 36 -11.82 -10.11 -6.10
CA TYR A 36 -12.91 -10.20 -5.12
C TYR A 36 -13.11 -8.94 -4.28
N ALA A 37 -12.16 -8.01 -4.30
CA ALA A 37 -12.27 -6.75 -3.58
C ALA A 37 -13.46 -5.92 -4.09
N ALA A 38 -14.10 -5.18 -3.19
CA ALA A 38 -15.19 -4.28 -3.54
C ALA A 38 -14.67 -3.09 -4.38
N ILE A 39 -13.48 -2.56 -4.03
CA ILE A 39 -12.84 -1.45 -4.73
C ILE A 39 -11.65 -1.99 -5.50
N ARG A 40 -11.66 -1.84 -6.84
CA ARG A 40 -10.64 -2.39 -7.76
C ARG A 40 -9.98 -1.31 -8.62
N GLY A 41 -10.32 -0.04 -8.42
CA GLY A 41 -9.83 1.11 -9.19
C GLY A 41 -10.03 2.43 -8.45
N ASN A 42 -9.88 3.54 -9.16
CA ASN A 42 -9.99 4.90 -8.61
C ASN A 42 -11.26 5.64 -9.08
N ASP A 43 -12.36 4.94 -9.33
CA ASP A 43 -13.64 5.55 -9.64
C ASP A 43 -14.10 6.47 -8.52
N LYS A 44 -14.85 7.51 -8.87
CA LYS A 44 -15.18 8.59 -7.96
C LYS A 44 -16.68 8.77 -7.81
N VAL A 45 -17.03 9.16 -6.59
CA VAL A 45 -18.39 9.58 -6.22
C VAL A 45 -18.34 10.92 -5.50
N GLU A 46 -19.44 11.65 -5.54
CA GLU A 46 -19.58 12.91 -4.84
C GLU A 46 -19.88 12.68 -3.35
N GLY A 47 -19.13 13.33 -2.48
CA GLY A 47 -19.40 13.37 -1.06
C GLY A 47 -20.47 14.40 -0.68
N SER A 48 -20.91 14.38 0.58
CA SER A 48 -21.91 15.32 1.09
C SER A 48 -21.48 16.79 1.07
N ASP A 49 -20.19 17.05 0.88
CA ASP A 49 -19.61 18.39 0.75
C ASP A 49 -19.45 18.85 -0.71
N GLY A 50 -19.98 18.09 -1.67
CA GLY A 50 -19.93 18.37 -3.10
C GLY A 50 -18.58 18.14 -3.76
N LEU A 51 -17.62 17.53 -3.06
CA LEU A 51 -16.32 17.18 -3.60
C LEU A 51 -16.26 15.70 -4.04
N LEU A 52 -15.34 15.40 -4.97
CA LEU A 52 -15.17 14.05 -5.47
C LEU A 52 -14.17 13.26 -4.63
N TYR A 53 -14.60 12.09 -4.19
CA TYR A 53 -13.83 11.10 -3.45
C TYR A 53 -13.86 9.77 -4.18
N GLU A 54 -13.01 8.82 -3.81
CA GLU A 54 -13.02 7.48 -4.36
C GLU A 54 -14.31 6.73 -3.93
N THR A 55 -14.67 5.70 -4.70
CA THR A 55 -15.80 4.82 -4.41
C THR A 55 -15.77 4.37 -2.94
N PRO A 56 -16.87 4.50 -2.20
CA PRO A 56 -16.89 4.14 -0.80
C PRO A 56 -16.77 2.63 -0.60
N LEU A 57 -16.03 2.23 0.43
CA LEU A 57 -16.02 0.86 0.92
C LEU A 57 -17.41 0.53 1.44
N PRO A 58 -18.07 -0.55 0.96
CA PRO A 58 -19.41 -0.93 1.39
C PRO A 58 -19.49 -1.19 2.89
N ALA A 59 -20.60 -0.83 3.53
CA ALA A 59 -20.79 -0.93 4.98
C ALA A 59 -20.69 -2.36 5.51
N GLU A 60 -21.02 -3.37 4.69
CA GLU A 60 -20.92 -4.79 5.05
C GLU A 60 -19.47 -5.32 5.05
N GLU A 61 -18.56 -4.63 4.38
CA GLU A 61 -17.15 -5.05 4.32
C GLU A 61 -16.49 -4.93 5.69
N LYS A 62 -16.03 -6.08 6.20
CA LYS A 62 -15.26 -6.13 7.44
C LYS A 62 -13.81 -5.88 7.18
N THR A 63 -13.21 -5.05 8.02
CA THR A 63 -11.81 -4.66 7.94
C THR A 63 -10.95 -5.28 9.03
N VAL A 64 -9.65 -5.18 8.89
CA VAL A 64 -8.72 -5.56 9.95
C VAL A 64 -8.97 -4.76 11.24
N ALA A 65 -9.48 -3.53 11.15
CA ALA A 65 -9.84 -2.73 12.32
C ALA A 65 -11.02 -3.34 13.11
N ASP A 66 -12.00 -3.98 12.43
CA ASP A 66 -13.05 -4.76 13.12
C ASP A 66 -12.45 -5.91 13.93
N VAL A 67 -11.42 -6.57 13.39
CA VAL A 67 -10.73 -7.68 14.08
C VAL A 67 -10.05 -7.16 15.34
N PHE A 68 -9.28 -6.09 15.27
CA PHE A 68 -8.62 -5.46 16.41
C PHE A 68 -9.65 -4.99 17.46
N LYS A 69 -10.70 -4.31 17.00
CA LYS A 69 -11.74 -3.79 17.90
C LYS A 69 -12.49 -4.89 18.63
N SER A 70 -12.71 -6.05 18.02
CA SER A 70 -13.33 -7.23 18.65
C SER A 70 -12.53 -7.76 19.83
N ARG A 71 -11.27 -7.37 19.96
CA ARG A 71 -10.35 -7.72 21.05
C ARG A 71 -10.01 -6.55 21.96
N GLY A 72 -10.77 -5.46 21.88
CA GLY A 72 -10.62 -4.31 22.78
C GLY A 72 -9.46 -3.38 22.45
N TYR A 73 -8.91 -3.45 21.24
CA TYR A 73 -7.88 -2.52 20.78
C TYR A 73 -8.49 -1.16 20.45
N ALA A 74 -7.81 -0.09 20.83
CA ALA A 74 -8.05 1.24 20.25
C ALA A 74 -7.54 1.26 18.81
N THR A 75 -8.30 1.83 17.88
CA THR A 75 -7.99 1.80 16.45
C THR A 75 -7.85 3.20 15.88
N GLY A 76 -6.69 3.52 15.28
CA GLY A 76 -6.41 4.79 14.64
C GLY A 76 -6.00 4.62 13.18
N CYS A 77 -6.55 5.48 12.32
CA CYS A 77 -6.12 5.64 10.93
C CYS A 77 -5.64 7.07 10.73
N ILE A 78 -4.36 7.27 10.46
CA ILE A 78 -3.76 8.60 10.31
C ILE A 78 -2.99 8.65 9.00
N GLY A 79 -3.40 9.56 8.11
CA GLY A 79 -2.81 9.71 6.78
C GLY A 79 -3.85 9.67 5.68
N LYS A 80 -3.55 8.96 4.60
CA LYS A 80 -4.39 8.84 3.42
C LYS A 80 -5.34 7.64 3.54
N TRP A 81 -6.65 7.89 3.34
CA TRP A 81 -7.69 6.87 3.34
C TRP A 81 -8.01 6.34 1.95
N GLY A 82 -8.78 7.07 1.15
CA GLY A 82 -9.08 6.78 -0.24
C GLY A 82 -10.12 5.68 -0.47
N LEU A 83 -11.01 5.43 0.47
CA LEU A 83 -12.07 4.41 0.40
C LEU A 83 -13.45 5.00 0.74
N GLY A 84 -13.68 6.24 0.35
CA GLY A 84 -14.91 7.00 0.56
C GLY A 84 -14.68 8.37 1.17
N GLY A 85 -15.68 9.22 1.12
CA GLY A 85 -15.67 10.61 1.56
C GLY A 85 -16.82 10.96 2.50
N PRO A 86 -16.93 12.25 2.89
CA PRO A 86 -17.97 12.73 3.80
C PRO A 86 -19.38 12.31 3.38
N GLY A 87 -20.19 11.84 4.34
CA GLY A 87 -21.55 11.41 4.12
C GLY A 87 -21.70 10.00 3.53
N THR A 88 -20.61 9.37 3.06
CA THR A 88 -20.66 8.01 2.51
C THR A 88 -20.53 6.93 3.59
N GLU A 89 -20.86 5.69 3.23
CA GLU A 89 -20.67 4.52 4.09
C GLU A 89 -19.18 4.16 4.27
N GLY A 90 -18.30 4.60 3.35
CA GLY A 90 -16.87 4.31 3.34
C GLY A 90 -16.03 5.20 4.26
N MET A 91 -16.62 5.98 5.17
CA MET A 91 -15.84 6.75 6.16
C MET A 91 -15.06 5.84 7.11
N PRO A 92 -13.81 6.17 7.50
CA PRO A 92 -13.00 5.34 8.38
C PRO A 92 -13.69 4.94 9.68
N ASN A 93 -14.41 5.89 10.30
CA ASN A 93 -15.14 5.66 11.55
C ASN A 93 -16.33 4.68 11.40
N LYS A 94 -16.81 4.43 10.18
CA LYS A 94 -17.82 3.41 9.88
C LYS A 94 -17.21 2.02 9.67
N HIS A 95 -15.87 1.96 9.52
CA HIS A 95 -15.09 0.74 9.36
C HIS A 95 -14.18 0.46 10.55
N ALA A 96 -14.74 0.66 11.76
CA ALA A 96 -14.14 0.31 13.05
C ALA A 96 -12.86 1.08 13.44
N PHE A 97 -12.53 2.19 12.80
CA PHE A 97 -11.51 3.10 13.30
C PHE A 97 -12.14 4.09 14.30
N ASP A 98 -11.63 4.10 15.54
CA ASP A 98 -12.08 5.01 16.60
C ASP A 98 -11.63 6.45 16.33
N TYR A 99 -10.50 6.59 15.65
CA TYR A 99 -9.91 7.88 15.32
C TYR A 99 -9.38 7.91 13.89
N PHE A 100 -9.70 8.98 13.18
CA PHE A 100 -9.16 9.30 11.86
C PHE A 100 -8.60 10.71 11.84
N TYR A 101 -7.44 10.90 11.20
CA TYR A 101 -6.90 12.21 10.83
C TYR A 101 -6.15 12.15 9.51
N GLY A 102 -6.52 12.96 8.51
CA GLY A 102 -5.79 13.01 7.25
C GLY A 102 -6.65 13.31 6.02
N TYR A 103 -6.25 12.72 4.91
CA TYR A 103 -6.92 12.89 3.62
C TYR A 103 -7.93 11.78 3.38
N LEU A 104 -9.20 12.12 3.20
CA LEU A 104 -10.22 11.15 2.77
C LEU A 104 -10.08 10.79 1.28
N GLY A 105 -9.75 11.76 0.40
CA GLY A 105 -9.64 11.54 -1.04
C GLY A 105 -8.19 11.53 -1.56
N GLN A 106 -7.95 10.72 -2.61
CA GLN A 106 -6.64 10.55 -3.24
C GLN A 106 -6.11 11.86 -3.82
N ARG A 107 -6.97 12.63 -4.50
CA ARG A 107 -6.58 13.88 -5.17
C ARG A 107 -6.08 14.93 -4.19
N PHE A 108 -6.74 15.04 -3.04
CA PHE A 108 -6.35 16.02 -2.02
C PHE A 108 -4.98 15.70 -1.42
N ALA A 109 -4.64 14.41 -1.38
CA ALA A 109 -3.38 13.89 -0.87
C ALA A 109 -2.17 14.16 -1.79
N HIS A 110 -2.36 14.82 -2.93
CA HIS A 110 -1.25 15.28 -3.77
C HIS A 110 -0.62 16.58 -3.24
N SER A 111 -1.37 17.40 -2.48
CA SER A 111 -0.84 18.62 -1.88
C SER A 111 -0.32 18.37 -0.46
N TYR A 112 0.91 18.77 -0.17
CA TYR A 112 1.49 18.73 1.17
C TYR A 112 1.18 19.98 2.00
N TYR A 113 0.66 21.02 1.38
CA TYR A 113 0.10 22.22 2.02
C TYR A 113 -1.38 22.34 1.63
N PRO A 114 -2.26 21.44 2.13
CA PRO A 114 -3.64 21.37 1.70
C PRO A 114 -4.48 22.52 2.27
N GLU A 115 -5.60 22.80 1.60
CA GLU A 115 -6.63 23.70 2.11
C GLU A 115 -7.29 23.16 3.38
N PHE A 116 -7.44 21.84 3.46
CA PHE A 116 -8.06 21.16 4.60
C PHE A 116 -7.58 19.71 4.76
N LEU A 117 -7.74 19.19 5.96
CA LEU A 117 -7.75 17.78 6.30
C LEU A 117 -9.05 17.41 7.01
N HIS A 118 -9.25 16.15 7.32
CA HIS A 118 -10.38 15.72 8.14
C HIS A 118 -9.87 15.15 9.47
N GLU A 119 -10.57 15.46 10.54
CA GLU A 119 -10.45 14.80 11.86
C GLU A 119 -11.80 14.15 12.16
N ASN A 120 -11.89 12.83 12.02
CA ASN A 120 -13.15 12.08 11.99
C ASN A 120 -14.12 12.66 10.93
N ASP A 121 -15.30 13.13 11.34
CA ASP A 121 -16.30 13.73 10.44
C ASP A 121 -16.09 15.23 10.22
N GLU A 122 -15.14 15.85 10.90
CA GLU A 122 -14.91 17.29 10.84
C GLU A 122 -13.86 17.67 9.79
N LYS A 123 -14.18 18.68 8.99
CA LYS A 123 -13.25 19.30 8.04
C LYS A 123 -12.45 20.40 8.75
N ILE A 124 -11.15 20.19 8.87
CA ILE A 124 -10.20 21.11 9.52
C ILE A 124 -9.53 21.98 8.46
N MET A 125 -9.86 23.26 8.44
CA MET A 125 -9.30 24.22 7.49
C MET A 125 -7.86 24.58 7.84
N LEU A 126 -6.94 24.37 6.89
CA LEU A 126 -5.50 24.66 7.02
C LEU A 126 -5.06 25.83 6.14
N ASN A 127 -5.84 26.16 5.11
CA ASN A 127 -5.62 27.30 4.20
C ASN A 127 -4.21 27.32 3.59
N GLY A 128 -3.69 26.16 3.24
CA GLY A 128 -2.36 26.03 2.61
C GLY A 128 -1.16 26.38 3.50
N LYS A 129 -1.32 26.52 4.82
CA LYS A 129 -0.28 27.08 5.71
C LYS A 129 0.58 26.05 6.41
N PHE A 130 0.10 24.81 6.54
CA PHE A 130 0.75 23.80 7.36
C PHE A 130 1.17 22.61 6.50
N TYR A 131 2.37 22.10 6.76
CA TYR A 131 2.86 20.87 6.12
C TYR A 131 2.10 19.67 6.69
N SER A 132 1.30 19.03 5.87
CA SER A 132 0.34 18.00 6.30
C SER A 132 0.99 16.79 6.97
N HIS A 133 2.20 16.43 6.52
CA HIS A 133 2.91 15.31 7.10
C HIS A 133 3.30 15.55 8.57
N ASP A 134 3.70 16.78 8.91
CA ASP A 134 4.02 17.15 10.31
C ASP A 134 2.80 17.02 11.20
N LEU A 135 1.63 17.49 10.72
CA LEU A 135 0.38 17.34 11.46
C LEU A 135 -0.03 15.87 11.64
N MET A 136 0.09 15.06 10.58
CA MET A 136 -0.21 13.64 10.67
C MET A 136 0.75 12.91 11.61
N LEU A 137 2.03 13.22 11.58
CA LEU A 137 3.02 12.68 12.52
C LEU A 137 2.70 13.07 13.97
N GLU A 138 2.41 14.34 14.24
CA GLU A 138 2.00 14.80 15.57
C GLU A 138 0.78 14.04 16.08
N LYS A 139 -0.25 13.85 15.24
CA LYS A 139 -1.45 13.08 15.60
C LYS A 139 -1.13 11.61 15.86
N ALA A 140 -0.20 11.01 15.12
CA ALA A 140 0.25 9.64 15.34
C ALA A 140 0.97 9.48 16.69
N LEU A 141 1.88 10.39 17.02
CA LEU A 141 2.57 10.40 18.32
C LEU A 141 1.58 10.61 19.48
N ASN A 142 0.62 11.55 19.32
CA ASN A 142 -0.42 11.80 20.29
C ASN A 142 -1.38 10.60 20.46
N PHE A 143 -1.66 9.86 19.38
CA PHE A 143 -2.47 8.64 19.46
C PHE A 143 -1.78 7.57 20.32
N ILE A 144 -0.47 7.38 20.15
CA ILE A 144 0.33 6.46 20.99
C ILE A 144 0.27 6.89 22.47
N ASP A 145 0.50 8.17 22.76
CA ASP A 145 0.47 8.70 24.13
C ASP A 145 -0.90 8.51 24.80
N LYS A 146 -1.99 8.76 24.07
CA LYS A 146 -3.35 8.60 24.60
C LYS A 146 -3.72 7.15 24.88
N ASN A 147 -3.18 6.20 24.10
CA ASN A 147 -3.55 4.80 24.17
C ASN A 147 -2.49 3.91 24.85
N LYS A 148 -1.47 4.49 25.51
CA LYS A 148 -0.37 3.74 26.12
C LYS A 148 -0.77 2.71 27.18
N ALA A 149 -1.94 2.86 27.79
CA ALA A 149 -2.48 1.93 28.79
C ALA A 149 -3.44 0.88 28.19
N THR A 150 -3.69 0.93 26.87
CA THR A 150 -4.64 0.07 26.16
C THR A 150 -3.93 -0.52 24.93
N PRO A 151 -4.17 -1.78 24.55
CA PRO A 151 -3.67 -2.26 23.27
C PRO A 151 -4.25 -1.42 22.12
N PHE A 152 -3.44 -1.13 21.10
CA PHE A 152 -3.88 -0.31 19.99
C PHE A 152 -3.40 -0.86 18.65
N PHE A 153 -4.12 -0.48 17.60
CA PHE A 153 -3.74 -0.59 16.20
C PHE A 153 -3.67 0.81 15.59
N LEU A 154 -2.50 1.19 15.12
CA LEU A 154 -2.28 2.44 14.39
C LEU A 154 -1.94 2.13 12.93
N TYR A 155 -2.86 2.46 12.03
CA TYR A 155 -2.62 2.48 10.59
C TYR A 155 -2.13 3.88 10.20
N PHE A 156 -0.79 4.05 10.22
CA PHE A 156 -0.15 5.28 9.77
C PHE A 156 0.16 5.19 8.28
N SER A 157 -0.56 5.93 7.47
CA SER A 157 -0.51 5.89 6.01
C SER A 157 -0.14 7.26 5.41
N PRO A 158 1.11 7.75 5.65
CA PRO A 158 1.56 9.04 5.16
C PRO A 158 1.58 9.08 3.63
N THR A 159 1.57 10.30 3.08
CA THR A 159 1.57 10.52 1.62
C THR A 159 2.98 10.53 1.03
N LEU A 160 4.03 10.75 1.83
CA LEU A 160 5.42 10.70 1.39
C LEU A 160 5.80 9.31 0.84
N PRO A 161 6.54 9.23 -0.25
CA PRO A 161 7.09 10.29 -1.11
C PRO A 161 6.28 10.52 -2.41
N HIS A 162 4.94 10.43 -2.37
CA HIS A 162 4.07 10.64 -3.54
C HIS A 162 4.23 12.07 -4.10
N ALA A 163 3.99 12.27 -5.39
CA ALA A 163 3.88 13.63 -5.96
C ALA A 163 2.59 14.33 -5.42
N ASP A 164 2.57 15.67 -5.18
CA ASP A 164 3.64 16.62 -5.61
C ASP A 164 4.97 16.33 -4.91
N LEU A 165 6.09 16.61 -5.59
CA LEU A 165 7.40 16.57 -4.93
C LEU A 165 7.61 17.90 -4.19
N ASP A 166 6.96 18.04 -3.05
CA ASP A 166 6.93 19.26 -2.25
C ASP A 166 7.34 18.94 -0.80
N ILE A 167 8.42 19.57 -0.36
CA ILE A 167 9.01 19.35 0.95
C ILE A 167 9.50 20.69 1.50
N MET A 168 9.55 20.84 2.80
CA MET A 168 10.02 22.03 3.48
C MET A 168 11.45 22.41 3.07
N ASP A 169 11.72 23.68 2.90
CA ASP A 169 13.04 24.22 2.48
C ASP A 169 14.21 23.68 3.34
N LYS A 170 14.00 23.54 4.65
CA LYS A 170 15.03 23.02 5.56
C LYS A 170 15.46 21.58 5.23
N GLU A 171 14.53 20.76 4.74
CA GLU A 171 14.79 19.39 4.34
C GLU A 171 15.36 19.33 2.92
N MET A 172 14.81 20.15 2.02
CA MET A 172 15.29 20.29 0.63
C MET A 172 16.76 20.66 0.57
N LYS A 173 17.21 21.62 1.40
CA LYS A 173 18.60 22.08 1.47
C LYS A 173 19.63 20.99 1.76
N LYS A 174 19.23 19.89 2.36
CA LYS A 174 20.13 18.76 2.62
C LYS A 174 20.62 18.07 1.34
N TYR A 175 19.87 18.24 0.24
CA TYR A 175 20.12 17.58 -1.04
C TYR A 175 20.29 18.57 -2.20
N GLU A 176 20.19 19.86 -1.96
CA GLU A 176 20.34 20.89 -2.98
C GLU A 176 21.76 20.87 -3.55
N GLY A 177 21.86 20.69 -4.88
CA GLY A 177 23.14 20.58 -5.57
C GLY A 177 23.81 19.20 -5.57
N GLU A 178 23.23 18.21 -4.89
CA GLU A 178 23.79 16.85 -4.84
C GLU A 178 23.49 16.03 -6.12
N PHE A 179 22.51 16.43 -6.91
CA PHE A 179 22.04 15.69 -8.08
C PHE A 179 22.08 16.56 -9.35
N CYS A 180 22.30 15.90 -10.50
CA CYS A 180 22.07 16.51 -11.80
C CYS A 180 20.56 16.57 -12.05
N GLU A 181 19.96 17.75 -11.95
CA GLU A 181 18.50 17.91 -11.97
C GLU A 181 17.93 18.05 -13.38
N THR A 182 16.71 17.56 -13.56
CA THR A 182 15.86 17.80 -14.73
C THR A 182 14.56 18.44 -14.26
N PRO A 183 14.39 19.77 -14.37
CA PRO A 183 13.21 20.46 -13.87
C PRO A 183 11.91 19.90 -14.43
N PHE A 184 10.90 19.77 -13.57
CA PHE A 184 9.56 19.37 -13.92
C PHE A 184 8.64 20.59 -14.07
N GLY A 185 8.03 20.76 -15.25
CA GLY A 185 7.24 21.95 -15.61
C GLY A 185 5.76 21.90 -15.22
N GLY A 186 5.34 21.04 -14.29
CA GLY A 186 3.99 21.11 -13.71
C GLY A 186 2.88 20.49 -14.57
N ARG A 187 3.00 19.24 -15.03
CA ARG A 187 1.92 18.53 -15.74
C ARG A 187 1.09 17.68 -14.80
N GLY A 188 -0.08 18.17 -14.40
CA GLY A 188 -0.99 17.45 -13.49
C GLY A 188 -0.56 17.45 -12.01
N TYR A 189 0.67 17.86 -11.74
CA TYR A 189 1.30 18.02 -10.42
C TYR A 189 1.99 19.38 -10.36
N LYS A 190 2.33 19.85 -9.17
CA LYS A 190 3.06 21.09 -8.94
C LYS A 190 4.43 21.05 -9.64
N GLU A 191 4.84 22.18 -10.24
CA GLU A 191 6.19 22.32 -10.80
C GLU A 191 7.27 22.12 -9.72
N GLN A 192 8.39 21.52 -10.13
CA GLN A 192 9.53 21.30 -9.25
C GLN A 192 10.84 21.51 -10.03
N ARG A 193 11.68 22.43 -9.55
CA ARG A 193 12.97 22.74 -10.20
C ARG A 193 14.02 21.67 -9.94
N ASN A 194 14.00 21.09 -8.75
CA ASN A 194 14.96 20.10 -8.28
C ASN A 194 14.25 18.81 -7.84
N PRO A 195 13.59 18.06 -8.75
CA PRO A 195 12.75 16.93 -8.40
C PRO A 195 13.52 15.78 -7.74
N ARG A 196 14.78 15.57 -8.10
CA ARG A 196 15.62 14.52 -7.50
C ARG A 196 15.98 14.83 -6.05
N ALA A 197 16.39 16.08 -5.77
CA ALA A 197 16.64 16.53 -4.41
C ALA A 197 15.36 16.50 -3.56
N ALA A 198 14.22 16.94 -4.11
CA ALA A 198 12.94 16.89 -3.44
C ALA A 198 12.55 15.45 -3.07
N TYR A 199 12.64 14.52 -4.00
CA TYR A 199 12.32 13.11 -3.76
C TYR A 199 13.23 12.50 -2.69
N ALA A 200 14.54 12.69 -2.76
CA ALA A 200 15.49 12.20 -1.77
C ALA A 200 15.21 12.78 -0.37
N ALA A 201 14.88 14.07 -0.30
CA ALA A 201 14.49 14.72 0.95
C ALA A 201 13.18 14.15 1.52
N MET A 202 12.18 13.88 0.67
CA MET A 202 10.91 13.29 1.07
C MET A 202 11.09 11.87 1.61
N VAL A 203 11.89 11.04 0.97
CA VAL A 203 12.20 9.68 1.44
C VAL A 203 12.92 9.72 2.78
N THR A 204 13.92 10.61 2.93
CA THR A 204 14.66 10.77 4.19
C THR A 204 13.74 11.28 5.31
N TYR A 205 12.80 12.18 4.99
CA TYR A 205 11.87 12.71 5.98
C TYR A 205 10.84 11.66 6.42
N LEU A 206 10.41 10.78 5.51
CA LEU A 206 9.60 9.61 5.86
C LEU A 206 10.35 8.68 6.82
N ASP A 207 11.60 8.35 6.52
CA ASP A 207 12.44 7.50 7.39
C ASP A 207 12.62 8.12 8.78
N HIS A 208 12.90 9.43 8.85
CA HIS A 208 12.97 10.17 10.11
C HIS A 208 11.68 10.06 10.91
N SER A 209 10.52 10.19 10.26
CA SER A 209 9.21 10.09 10.90
C SER A 209 8.94 8.69 11.49
N VAL A 210 9.35 7.64 10.78
CA VAL A 210 9.32 6.27 11.29
C VAL A 210 10.21 6.15 12.54
N GLY A 211 11.39 6.76 12.52
CA GLY A 211 12.28 6.84 13.68
C GLY A 211 11.62 7.48 14.90
N LEU A 212 10.95 8.61 14.73
CA LEU A 212 10.23 9.31 15.81
C LEU A 212 9.08 8.48 16.40
N ILE A 213 8.37 7.70 15.59
CA ILE A 213 7.34 6.77 16.07
C ILE A 213 7.97 5.66 16.92
N ILE A 214 9.09 5.09 16.46
CA ILE A 214 9.82 4.05 17.21
C ILE A 214 10.34 4.61 18.53
N ASP A 215 10.90 5.81 18.53
CA ASP A 215 11.41 6.47 19.73
C ASP A 215 10.28 6.77 20.72
N LYS A 216 9.11 7.19 20.24
CA LYS A 216 7.91 7.35 21.06
C LYS A 216 7.47 6.03 21.73
N LEU A 217 7.47 4.92 20.99
CA LEU A 217 7.17 3.59 21.55
C LEU A 217 8.17 3.20 22.63
N LYS A 218 9.46 3.50 22.48
CA LYS A 218 10.50 3.25 23.47
C LYS A 218 10.31 4.15 24.70
N GLU A 219 10.06 5.44 24.51
CA GLU A 219 9.79 6.41 25.57
C GLU A 219 8.61 5.97 26.46
N GLN A 220 7.55 5.44 25.85
CA GLN A 220 6.37 4.96 26.55
C GLN A 220 6.50 3.52 27.11
N GLY A 221 7.64 2.85 26.91
CA GLY A 221 7.85 1.46 27.33
C GLY A 221 7.03 0.42 26.57
N LEU A 222 6.58 0.76 25.36
CA LEU A 222 5.70 -0.08 24.52
C LEU A 222 6.44 -0.88 23.46
N TYR A 223 7.68 -0.50 23.16
CA TYR A 223 8.45 -1.02 22.04
C TYR A 223 8.59 -2.55 22.05
N GLU A 224 8.89 -3.14 23.19
CA GLU A 224 9.09 -4.60 23.33
C GLU A 224 7.81 -5.41 23.08
N ASN A 225 6.64 -4.78 23.19
CA ASN A 225 5.34 -5.43 22.98
C ASN A 225 4.59 -4.85 21.78
N THR A 226 5.32 -4.32 20.80
CA THR A 226 4.73 -3.74 19.58
C THR A 226 5.28 -4.41 18.35
N ILE A 227 4.37 -4.84 17.46
CA ILE A 227 4.72 -5.24 16.09
C ILE A 227 4.78 -3.99 15.24
N ILE A 228 5.94 -3.74 14.61
CA ILE A 228 6.16 -2.62 13.72
C ILE A 228 6.31 -3.16 12.30
N ILE A 229 5.45 -2.73 11.40
CA ILE A 229 5.45 -3.12 9.99
C ILE A 229 5.65 -1.87 9.13
N PHE A 230 6.59 -1.93 8.21
CA PHE A 230 6.74 -0.92 7.15
C PHE A 230 6.59 -1.58 5.79
N THR A 231 5.75 -0.97 4.93
CA THR A 231 5.50 -1.42 3.56
C THR A 231 5.02 -0.26 2.68
N SER A 232 4.79 -0.50 1.40
CA SER A 232 4.23 0.47 0.45
C SER A 232 2.97 -0.08 -0.23
N ASP A 233 2.02 0.79 -0.54
CA ASP A 233 0.73 0.41 -1.13
C ASP A 233 0.80 0.11 -2.63
N ASN A 234 1.86 0.49 -3.32
CA ASN A 234 2.18 0.12 -4.71
C ASN A 234 3.66 0.31 -5.00
N GLY A 235 4.10 -0.12 -6.18
CA GLY A 235 5.44 0.12 -6.66
C GLY A 235 5.74 1.61 -6.87
N VAL A 236 7.02 1.92 -7.13
CA VAL A 236 7.49 3.29 -7.33
C VAL A 236 6.69 4.02 -8.40
N HIS A 237 6.46 5.32 -8.23
CA HIS A 237 5.79 6.17 -9.21
C HIS A 237 6.78 6.94 -10.10
N ALA A 238 6.34 7.32 -11.29
CA ALA A 238 7.07 8.22 -12.21
C ALA A 238 6.31 9.55 -12.40
N GLU A 239 5.78 10.11 -11.29
CA GLU A 239 4.90 11.28 -11.28
C GLU A 239 5.63 12.49 -10.70
N GLY A 240 5.18 13.72 -11.08
CA GLY A 240 5.67 14.98 -10.48
C GLY A 240 7.15 15.28 -10.73
N GLY A 241 7.78 14.65 -11.72
CA GLY A 241 9.19 14.80 -12.04
C GLY A 241 10.11 13.76 -11.38
N HIS A 242 9.56 12.82 -10.59
CA HIS A 242 10.35 11.67 -10.15
C HIS A 242 10.74 10.79 -11.33
N ASP A 243 12.01 10.41 -11.36
CA ASP A 243 12.61 9.53 -12.35
C ASP A 243 13.07 8.23 -11.63
N PRO A 244 12.26 7.15 -11.74
CA PRO A 244 12.59 5.90 -11.06
C PRO A 244 13.93 5.31 -11.48
N ASP A 245 14.31 5.48 -12.74
CA ASP A 245 15.54 4.91 -13.30
C ASP A 245 16.79 5.60 -12.73
N TYR A 246 16.69 6.90 -12.43
CA TYR A 246 17.82 7.65 -11.88
C TYR A 246 18.29 7.13 -10.51
N PHE A 247 17.35 6.77 -9.67
CA PHE A 247 17.66 6.24 -8.33
C PHE A 247 17.62 4.70 -8.26
N ASP A 248 17.37 4.03 -9.39
CA ASP A 248 17.10 2.58 -9.40
C ASP A 248 16.02 2.19 -8.37
N SER A 249 14.94 2.99 -8.33
CA SER A 249 13.95 2.97 -7.24
C SER A 249 13.11 1.69 -7.20
N ASN A 250 13.01 0.98 -8.31
CA ASN A 250 12.37 -0.33 -8.45
C ASN A 250 13.38 -1.50 -8.46
N GLY A 251 14.68 -1.21 -8.26
CA GLY A 251 15.75 -2.20 -8.31
C GLY A 251 15.73 -2.96 -9.64
N PRO A 252 15.92 -4.29 -9.64
CA PRO A 252 15.98 -5.06 -10.87
C PRO A 252 14.63 -5.29 -11.54
N PHE A 253 13.52 -4.77 -10.97
CA PHE A 253 12.18 -5.12 -11.39
C PHE A 253 11.66 -4.18 -12.49
N ARG A 254 11.09 -4.75 -13.55
CA ARG A 254 10.45 -4.01 -14.63
C ARG A 254 9.16 -3.32 -14.15
N GLY A 255 8.88 -2.15 -14.73
CA GLY A 255 7.65 -1.40 -14.52
C GLY A 255 7.62 -0.62 -13.21
N HIS A 256 6.55 0.11 -13.02
CA HIS A 256 6.31 0.97 -11.87
C HIS A 256 4.80 1.08 -11.61
N LYS A 257 4.38 1.93 -10.70
CA LYS A 257 2.97 2.22 -10.40
C LYS A 257 2.13 2.26 -11.69
N ARG A 258 0.99 1.59 -11.72
CA ARG A 258 0.08 1.29 -12.84
C ARG A 258 0.49 0.13 -13.74
N ASP A 259 1.65 -0.49 -13.50
CA ASP A 259 2.03 -1.73 -14.18
C ASP A 259 1.76 -2.95 -13.32
N LEU A 260 1.52 -4.10 -13.96
CA LEU A 260 1.39 -5.39 -13.29
C LEU A 260 2.66 -6.25 -13.41
N TYR A 261 3.76 -5.65 -13.87
CA TYR A 261 5.10 -6.22 -13.72
C TYR A 261 5.57 -6.09 -12.28
N GLU A 262 6.63 -6.80 -11.93
CA GLU A 262 7.13 -6.87 -10.55
C GLU A 262 7.35 -5.48 -9.93
N GLY A 263 7.93 -4.53 -10.69
CA GLY A 263 8.19 -3.17 -10.19
C GLY A 263 6.94 -2.35 -9.85
N GLY A 264 5.76 -2.74 -10.37
CA GLY A 264 4.49 -2.05 -10.05
C GLY A 264 3.75 -2.61 -8.85
N ILE A 265 4.03 -3.87 -8.48
CA ILE A 265 3.24 -4.59 -7.45
C ILE A 265 4.08 -5.21 -6.32
N ARG A 266 5.37 -5.51 -6.56
CA ARG A 266 6.27 -6.01 -5.53
C ARG A 266 6.81 -4.86 -4.70
N THR A 267 6.55 -4.87 -3.40
CA THR A 267 6.82 -3.76 -2.50
C THR A 267 7.72 -4.19 -1.33
N PRO A 268 8.49 -3.26 -0.74
CA PRO A 268 9.24 -3.58 0.46
C PRO A 268 8.29 -4.00 1.59
N PHE A 269 8.70 -5.02 2.35
CA PHE A 269 8.00 -5.40 3.57
C PHE A 269 9.02 -5.79 4.62
N VAL A 270 9.08 -5.00 5.68
CA VAL A 270 9.93 -5.26 6.84
C VAL A 270 9.08 -5.24 8.09
N VAL A 271 9.32 -6.18 8.98
CA VAL A 271 8.54 -6.35 10.21
C VAL A 271 9.45 -6.65 11.38
N GLN A 272 9.19 -6.00 12.50
CA GLN A 272 9.90 -6.19 13.75
C GLN A 272 8.90 -6.49 14.87
N TRP A 273 9.25 -7.47 15.69
CA TRP A 273 8.54 -7.78 16.94
C TRP A 273 9.56 -8.30 17.93
N PRO A 274 10.07 -7.45 18.82
CA PRO A 274 11.12 -7.82 19.77
C PRO A 274 10.74 -9.05 20.60
N GLY A 275 11.69 -9.95 20.78
CA GLY A 275 11.48 -11.17 21.54
C GLY A 275 10.64 -12.27 20.86
N VAL A 276 10.03 -12.00 19.70
CA VAL A 276 9.19 -12.96 18.96
C VAL A 276 9.77 -13.23 17.58
N ILE A 277 10.05 -12.21 16.79
CA ILE A 277 10.71 -12.34 15.48
C ILE A 277 12.22 -12.23 15.68
N PRO A 278 13.01 -13.24 15.27
CA PRO A 278 14.47 -13.14 15.33
C PRO A 278 15.00 -12.00 14.47
N ALA A 279 16.05 -11.33 14.96
CA ALA A 279 16.67 -10.23 14.25
C ALA A 279 17.43 -10.69 12.99
N GLY A 280 17.39 -9.90 11.91
CA GLY A 280 18.15 -10.10 10.69
C GLY A 280 17.67 -11.25 9.80
N VAL A 281 16.45 -11.73 9.99
CA VAL A 281 15.88 -12.81 9.16
C VAL A 281 15.48 -12.28 7.78
N ILE A 282 15.79 -13.05 6.76
CA ILE A 282 15.33 -12.84 5.38
C ILE A 282 14.48 -14.04 4.99
N THR A 283 13.32 -13.80 4.38
CA THR A 283 12.41 -14.85 3.92
C THR A 283 11.97 -14.64 2.48
N ASP A 284 11.90 -15.73 1.72
CA ASP A 284 11.34 -15.79 0.36
C ASP A 284 9.87 -16.22 0.35
N HIS A 285 9.21 -16.25 1.51
CA HIS A 285 7.79 -16.54 1.57
C HIS A 285 7.00 -15.51 0.77
N ILE A 286 6.21 -15.98 -0.20
CA ILE A 286 5.32 -15.14 -1.00
C ILE A 286 4.14 -14.73 -0.12
N SER A 287 3.96 -13.44 0.05
CA SER A 287 2.86 -12.84 0.79
C SER A 287 2.33 -11.59 0.09
N ALA A 288 1.12 -11.19 0.42
CA ALA A 288 0.48 -10.03 -0.17
C ALA A 288 -0.33 -9.25 0.86
N PHE A 289 -0.76 -8.03 0.50
CA PHE A 289 -1.54 -7.17 1.37
C PHE A 289 -2.79 -7.84 1.92
N TRP A 290 -3.48 -8.65 1.14
CA TRP A 290 -4.68 -9.37 1.60
C TRP A 290 -4.39 -10.48 2.63
N ASP A 291 -3.12 -10.78 2.91
CA ASP A 291 -2.70 -11.72 3.94
C ASP A 291 -2.63 -11.07 5.34
N PHE A 292 -2.66 -9.74 5.40
CA PHE A 292 -2.56 -9.01 6.66
C PHE A 292 -3.74 -9.32 7.59
N LEU A 293 -4.96 -9.22 7.08
CA LEU A 293 -6.16 -9.46 7.88
C LEU A 293 -6.20 -10.88 8.50
N PRO A 294 -6.02 -12.00 7.77
CA PRO A 294 -5.97 -13.32 8.39
C PRO A 294 -4.76 -13.50 9.32
N THR A 295 -3.64 -12.83 9.07
CA THR A 295 -2.49 -12.87 9.99
C THR A 295 -2.84 -12.25 11.34
N ILE A 296 -3.53 -11.11 11.34
CA ILE A 296 -4.02 -10.47 12.57
C ILE A 296 -5.10 -11.30 13.25
N SER A 297 -6.00 -11.92 12.47
CA SER A 297 -7.02 -12.82 13.03
C SER A 297 -6.38 -14.01 13.77
N ASP A 298 -5.38 -14.65 13.20
CA ASP A 298 -4.64 -15.74 13.83
C ASP A 298 -3.88 -15.27 15.06
N LEU A 299 -3.20 -14.11 14.95
CA LEU A 299 -2.45 -13.51 16.07
C LEU A 299 -3.36 -13.24 17.27
N LEU A 300 -4.55 -12.71 17.02
CA LEU A 300 -5.53 -12.36 18.04
C LEU A 300 -6.46 -13.53 18.41
N GLN A 301 -6.26 -14.72 17.84
CA GLN A 301 -7.08 -15.92 18.06
C GLN A 301 -8.57 -15.65 17.84
N THR A 302 -8.88 -15.01 16.71
CA THR A 302 -10.25 -14.75 16.26
C THR A 302 -10.51 -15.47 14.93
N LYS A 303 -11.79 -15.57 14.55
CA LYS A 303 -12.16 -16.03 13.22
C LYS A 303 -11.99 -14.86 12.23
N SER A 304 -11.33 -15.13 11.12
CA SER A 304 -11.32 -14.19 10.00
C SER A 304 -12.74 -14.00 9.44
N PRO A 305 -13.06 -12.81 8.92
CA PRO A 305 -14.27 -12.60 8.13
C PRO A 305 -14.41 -13.61 6.99
N GLN A 306 -15.64 -13.91 6.58
CA GLN A 306 -15.90 -14.81 5.47
C GLN A 306 -15.54 -14.16 4.12
N GLY A 307 -15.22 -14.97 3.13
CA GLY A 307 -14.96 -14.51 1.76
C GLY A 307 -13.62 -13.83 1.53
N ILE A 308 -12.68 -13.92 2.49
CA ILE A 308 -11.31 -13.44 2.30
C ILE A 308 -10.49 -14.42 1.45
N ASN A 309 -9.47 -13.91 0.78
CA ASN A 309 -8.55 -14.71 -0.04
C ASN A 309 -7.16 -14.82 0.60
N GLY A 310 -6.91 -14.05 1.64
CA GLY A 310 -5.64 -14.01 2.34
C GLY A 310 -5.28 -15.29 3.07
N ILE A 311 -3.98 -15.53 3.20
CA ILE A 311 -3.40 -16.62 3.97
C ILE A 311 -2.48 -16.03 5.03
N SER A 312 -2.70 -16.39 6.28
CA SER A 312 -1.88 -15.90 7.38
C SER A 312 -0.40 -16.27 7.20
N TYR A 313 0.46 -15.27 7.33
CA TYR A 313 1.92 -15.45 7.39
C TYR A 313 2.46 -15.46 8.84
N LEU A 314 1.59 -15.58 9.84
CA LEU A 314 1.99 -15.67 11.24
C LEU A 314 2.98 -16.82 11.51
N PRO A 315 2.85 -18.03 10.91
CA PRO A 315 3.84 -19.09 11.07
C PRO A 315 5.24 -18.70 10.56
N THR A 316 5.32 -17.93 9.46
CA THR A 316 6.60 -17.40 8.95
C THR A 316 7.20 -16.40 9.94
N LEU A 317 6.41 -15.48 10.49
CA LEU A 317 6.88 -14.48 11.47
C LEU A 317 7.42 -15.11 12.74
N THR A 318 6.74 -16.12 13.25
CA THR A 318 7.02 -16.68 14.58
C THR A 318 7.91 -17.93 14.55
N GLY A 319 8.10 -18.52 13.36
CA GLY A 319 8.75 -19.83 13.21
C GLY A 319 7.93 -20.99 13.81
N LYS A 320 6.65 -20.78 14.13
CA LYS A 320 5.79 -21.78 14.79
C LYS A 320 4.63 -22.19 13.89
N GLY A 321 4.43 -23.48 13.74
CA GLY A 321 3.37 -24.05 12.91
C GLY A 321 3.78 -24.24 11.45
N LYS A 322 2.82 -24.65 10.62
CA LYS A 322 3.03 -24.91 9.18
C LYS A 322 2.55 -23.72 8.37
N GLN A 323 3.45 -23.08 7.63
CA GLN A 323 3.10 -22.01 6.72
C GLN A 323 2.35 -22.56 5.51
N LYS A 324 1.11 -22.11 5.32
CA LYS A 324 0.35 -22.31 4.09
C LYS A 324 0.85 -21.35 3.00
N LYS A 325 0.68 -21.74 1.75
CA LYS A 325 1.08 -20.95 0.59
C LYS A 325 -0.14 -20.67 -0.30
N HIS A 326 -0.10 -19.56 -1.03
CA HIS A 326 -1.05 -19.30 -2.11
C HIS A 326 -0.82 -20.30 -3.25
N ASP A 327 -1.88 -20.68 -3.94
CA ASP A 327 -1.74 -21.38 -5.22
C ASP A 327 -1.38 -20.42 -6.35
N TYR A 328 -1.91 -19.21 -6.27
CA TYR A 328 -1.73 -18.13 -7.25
C TYR A 328 -1.78 -16.76 -6.58
N ILE A 329 -1.04 -15.80 -7.16
CA ILE A 329 -1.15 -14.37 -6.88
C ILE A 329 -1.80 -13.70 -8.07
N TYR A 330 -2.95 -13.04 -7.86
CA TYR A 330 -3.78 -12.48 -8.94
C TYR A 330 -3.96 -10.98 -8.83
N TYR A 331 -3.88 -10.30 -9.99
CA TYR A 331 -4.12 -8.87 -10.13
C TYR A 331 -4.99 -8.55 -11.32
N GLU A 332 -5.80 -7.50 -11.19
CA GLU A 332 -6.44 -6.79 -12.30
C GLU A 332 -6.35 -5.28 -12.08
N PHE A 333 -6.28 -4.52 -13.16
CA PHE A 333 -6.20 -3.07 -13.17
C PHE A 333 -6.93 -2.52 -14.39
N PHE A 334 -7.90 -1.63 -14.18
CA PHE A 334 -8.87 -1.22 -15.20
C PHE A 334 -8.46 -0.01 -16.02
N GLU A 335 -7.48 0.77 -15.56
CA GLU A 335 -6.97 1.93 -16.30
C GLU A 335 -6.02 1.49 -17.43
N ALA A 336 -5.70 2.43 -18.33
CA ALA A 336 -4.72 2.25 -19.40
C ALA A 336 -4.95 0.98 -20.24
N GLY A 337 -6.17 0.80 -20.76
CA GLY A 337 -6.53 -0.31 -21.63
C GLY A 337 -6.89 -1.61 -20.92
N GLY A 338 -6.82 -1.64 -19.60
CA GLY A 338 -7.07 -2.83 -18.80
C GLY A 338 -5.91 -3.82 -18.78
N LYS A 339 -5.58 -4.32 -17.60
CA LYS A 339 -4.47 -5.26 -17.39
C LYS A 339 -4.90 -6.37 -16.42
N GLN A 340 -4.39 -7.58 -16.63
CA GLN A 340 -4.51 -8.70 -15.69
C GLN A 340 -3.17 -9.40 -15.56
N SER A 341 -2.86 -9.93 -14.39
CA SER A 341 -1.73 -10.83 -14.21
C SER A 341 -2.05 -11.92 -13.19
N ILE A 342 -1.45 -13.07 -13.41
CA ILE A 342 -1.48 -14.19 -12.48
C ILE A 342 -0.12 -14.87 -12.43
N MET A 343 0.32 -15.21 -11.22
CA MET A 343 1.58 -15.88 -10.97
C MET A 343 1.34 -17.12 -10.15
N ASP A 344 1.96 -18.25 -10.52
CA ASP A 344 1.98 -19.48 -9.72
C ASP A 344 3.22 -19.58 -8.81
N LEU A 345 3.26 -20.62 -7.98
CA LEU A 345 4.36 -20.84 -7.03
C LEU A 345 5.68 -21.26 -7.68
N ASP A 346 5.65 -21.69 -8.93
CA ASP A 346 6.85 -22.03 -9.71
C ASP A 346 7.45 -20.79 -10.39
N GLY A 347 6.85 -19.61 -10.12
CA GLY A 347 7.27 -18.30 -10.61
C GLY A 347 6.83 -18.02 -12.04
N TRP A 348 5.94 -18.82 -12.63
CA TRP A 348 5.37 -18.51 -13.93
C TRP A 348 4.31 -17.43 -13.80
N LYS A 349 4.53 -16.34 -14.52
CA LYS A 349 3.66 -15.15 -14.49
C LYS A 349 3.16 -14.83 -15.89
N LEU A 350 1.84 -14.88 -16.04
CA LEU A 350 1.14 -14.41 -17.24
C LEU A 350 0.68 -12.96 -17.00
N VAL A 351 1.01 -12.08 -17.94
CA VAL A 351 0.53 -10.69 -17.98
C VAL A 351 -0.32 -10.51 -19.23
N ARG A 352 -1.53 -9.97 -19.07
CA ARG A 352 -2.45 -9.65 -20.16
C ARG A 352 -2.65 -8.14 -20.20
N LEU A 353 -2.53 -7.56 -21.35
CA LEU A 353 -2.57 -6.13 -21.59
C LEU A 353 -3.67 -5.80 -22.61
N GLU A 354 -4.20 -4.57 -22.57
CA GLU A 354 -5.30 -4.09 -23.42
C GLU A 354 -6.56 -4.96 -23.31
N VAL A 355 -6.85 -5.45 -22.09
CA VAL A 355 -7.95 -6.43 -21.85
C VAL A 355 -9.32 -5.82 -22.11
N SER A 356 -9.50 -4.51 -21.93
CA SER A 356 -10.75 -3.80 -22.22
C SER A 356 -11.13 -3.77 -23.69
N THR A 357 -10.20 -4.13 -24.59
CA THR A 357 -10.45 -4.20 -26.03
C THR A 357 -9.99 -5.57 -26.55
N PRO A 358 -10.88 -6.59 -26.60
CA PRO A 358 -10.49 -7.97 -26.91
C PRO A 358 -9.66 -8.13 -28.19
N ALA A 359 -9.93 -7.32 -29.24
CA ALA A 359 -9.17 -7.36 -30.48
C ALA A 359 -7.72 -6.83 -30.36
N LYS A 360 -7.40 -6.12 -29.26
CA LYS A 360 -6.06 -5.58 -28.99
C LYS A 360 -5.34 -6.33 -27.86
N THR A 361 -6.06 -7.21 -27.16
CA THR A 361 -5.47 -7.96 -26.04
C THR A 361 -4.26 -8.75 -26.51
N TYR A 362 -3.15 -8.58 -25.79
CA TYR A 362 -1.96 -9.40 -26.00
C TYR A 362 -1.44 -9.93 -24.68
N GLU A 363 -0.67 -10.99 -24.74
CA GLU A 363 -0.26 -11.78 -23.59
C GLU A 363 1.26 -11.97 -23.58
N GLU A 364 1.83 -11.91 -22.38
CA GLU A 364 3.25 -12.11 -22.13
C GLU A 364 3.41 -13.13 -21.01
N LEU A 365 4.39 -14.03 -21.14
CA LEU A 365 4.71 -15.03 -20.13
C LEU A 365 6.16 -14.91 -19.69
N TYR A 366 6.37 -14.90 -18.38
CA TYR A 366 7.68 -14.82 -17.75
C TYR A 366 7.85 -15.90 -16.69
N ASN A 367 9.09 -16.25 -16.36
CA ASN A 367 9.37 -16.96 -15.11
C ASN A 367 10.22 -16.05 -14.22
N ILE A 368 9.61 -15.43 -13.21
CA ILE A 368 10.24 -14.40 -12.38
C ILE A 368 11.40 -14.92 -11.52
N TYR A 369 11.56 -16.23 -11.34
CA TYR A 369 12.71 -16.78 -10.64
C TYR A 369 13.94 -16.87 -11.53
N ARG A 370 13.75 -16.94 -12.85
CA ARG A 370 14.82 -16.99 -13.86
C ARG A 370 15.08 -15.63 -14.49
N ASP A 371 14.03 -14.85 -14.63
CA ASP A 371 14.00 -13.51 -15.25
C ASP A 371 13.18 -12.55 -14.36
N PRO A 372 13.72 -12.14 -13.20
CA PRO A 372 13.00 -11.25 -12.27
C PRO A 372 12.71 -9.85 -12.85
N ALA A 373 13.44 -9.48 -13.90
CA ALA A 373 13.25 -8.21 -14.62
C ALA A 373 12.22 -8.30 -15.75
N GLU A 374 11.61 -9.48 -15.98
CA GLU A 374 10.56 -9.70 -17.01
C GLU A 374 10.97 -9.18 -18.39
N THR A 375 12.21 -9.47 -18.79
CA THR A 375 12.83 -8.96 -20.02
C THR A 375 12.54 -9.82 -21.24
N THR A 376 12.33 -11.14 -21.04
CA THR A 376 12.20 -12.09 -22.14
C THR A 376 10.84 -12.79 -22.11
N ASN A 377 9.94 -12.36 -23.01
CA ASN A 377 8.64 -13.00 -23.17
C ASN A 377 8.80 -14.41 -23.79
N VAL A 378 8.52 -15.43 -23.00
CA VAL A 378 8.68 -16.84 -23.39
C VAL A 378 7.37 -17.54 -23.75
N ILE A 379 6.28 -16.80 -23.97
CA ILE A 379 4.93 -17.36 -24.21
C ILE A 379 4.91 -18.36 -25.37
N ARG A 380 5.70 -18.10 -26.42
CA ARG A 380 5.78 -19.01 -27.60
C ARG A 380 6.52 -20.32 -27.29
N GLN A 381 7.37 -20.32 -26.28
CA GLN A 381 8.13 -21.50 -25.85
C GLN A 381 7.34 -22.39 -24.88
N TYR A 382 6.39 -21.78 -24.12
CA TYR A 382 5.62 -22.47 -23.10
C TYR A 382 4.10 -22.18 -23.22
N PRO A 383 3.49 -22.49 -24.39
CA PRO A 383 2.08 -22.13 -24.65
C PRO A 383 1.11 -22.85 -23.69
N GLU A 384 1.41 -24.06 -23.25
CA GLU A 384 0.54 -24.81 -22.32
C GLU A 384 0.53 -24.19 -20.92
N ILE A 385 1.66 -23.60 -20.47
CA ILE A 385 1.71 -22.88 -19.20
C ILE A 385 0.87 -21.61 -19.29
N ALA A 386 1.02 -20.85 -20.38
CA ALA A 386 0.21 -19.63 -20.60
C ALA A 386 -1.28 -19.97 -20.64
N LYS A 387 -1.68 -21.03 -21.33
CA LYS A 387 -3.07 -21.51 -21.38
C LYS A 387 -3.62 -21.85 -20.00
N LYS A 388 -2.88 -22.63 -19.22
CA LYS A 388 -3.26 -23.00 -17.85
C LYS A 388 -3.46 -21.77 -16.95
N LEU A 389 -2.54 -20.82 -17.00
CA LEU A 389 -2.62 -19.59 -16.22
C LEU A 389 -3.80 -18.71 -16.67
N LYS A 390 -4.06 -18.62 -17.97
CA LYS A 390 -5.20 -17.89 -18.53
C LYS A 390 -6.54 -18.48 -18.07
N GLU A 391 -6.71 -19.80 -18.12
CA GLU A 391 -7.91 -20.49 -17.61
C GLU A 391 -8.10 -20.21 -16.12
N LYS A 392 -6.99 -20.07 -15.38
CA LYS A 392 -7.03 -19.77 -13.97
C LYS A 392 -7.48 -18.34 -13.67
N ILE A 393 -7.15 -17.35 -14.50
CA ILE A 393 -7.59 -15.96 -14.38
C ILE A 393 -9.12 -15.89 -14.28
N GLU A 394 -9.84 -16.60 -15.14
CA GLU A 394 -11.31 -16.59 -15.18
C GLU A 394 -11.94 -17.05 -13.83
N SER A 395 -11.27 -17.96 -13.13
CA SER A 395 -11.73 -18.47 -11.83
C SER A 395 -11.33 -17.60 -10.63
N GLN A 396 -10.47 -16.59 -10.83
CA GLN A 396 -9.97 -15.73 -9.75
C GLN A 396 -10.74 -14.41 -9.62
N ARG A 397 -11.88 -14.27 -10.26
CA ARG A 397 -12.63 -13.02 -10.20
C ARG A 397 -14.12 -13.24 -10.14
N THR A 398 -14.82 -12.28 -9.55
CA THR A 398 -16.27 -12.12 -9.57
C THR A 398 -16.65 -10.90 -10.41
N GLU A 399 -17.86 -10.86 -10.91
CA GLU A 399 -18.40 -9.65 -11.50
C GLU A 399 -18.44 -8.52 -10.47
N ASN A 400 -18.25 -7.29 -10.96
CA ASN A 400 -18.33 -6.09 -10.16
C ASN A 400 -19.02 -5.02 -11.02
N SER A 401 -20.03 -4.36 -10.47
CA SER A 401 -20.84 -3.39 -11.22
C SER A 401 -20.09 -2.10 -11.58
N HIS A 402 -19.05 -1.75 -10.81
CA HIS A 402 -18.25 -0.55 -11.03
C HIS A 402 -16.96 -0.84 -11.80
N PHE A 403 -16.34 -2.00 -11.58
CA PHE A 403 -15.02 -2.34 -12.11
C PHE A 403 -15.12 -3.57 -13.02
N HIS A 404 -15.21 -3.33 -14.33
CA HIS A 404 -15.33 -4.37 -15.37
C HIS A 404 -14.49 -4.00 -16.60
N PHE A 405 -14.08 -5.01 -17.37
CA PHE A 405 -13.37 -4.86 -18.64
C PHE A 405 -14.34 -4.80 -19.83
#